data_50d1c96b688c60cd0d996ce2c267aa1f
#
_entry.id   50d1c96b688c60cd0d996ce2c267aa1f
#
_cell.length_a   1.000
_cell.length_b   1.000
_cell.length_c   1.000
_cell.angle_alpha   90.00
_cell.angle_beta   90.00
_cell.angle_gamma   90.00
#
_symmetry.space_group_name_H-M   'P 1'
#
loop_
_entity.id
_entity.type
_entity.pdbx_description
1 polymer ?
#
loop_
_entity_poly.entity_id
_entity_poly.type
_entity_poly.pdbx_seq_one_letter_code
_entity_poly.pdbx_strand_id
1 'polypeptide(L)'
;MIVKVFIKRKFQEGKESDVLHLLKQMRAKAMDYDGYISGETLISTTNPMEVMVISNWENLDCWAEWKNSQSRANIDSKLERLQDKPTEYEPFVYSKYWLSIKEEGWEKRKEGTW
;
A
#
# COMPACT_ATOMS: atom_id res chain seq x y z
N MET A 1 8.76 14.55 3.95
CA MET A 1 7.54 14.39 4.78
C MET A 1 7.09 12.94 4.73
N ILE A 2 6.96 12.35 5.91
CA ILE A 2 6.58 10.94 6.01
C ILE A 2 5.16 10.73 5.48
N VAL A 3 5.00 9.69 4.65
CA VAL A 3 3.70 9.31 4.11
C VAL A 3 3.29 7.96 4.72
N LYS A 4 2.02 7.86 5.06
CA LYS A 4 1.40 6.64 5.55
C LYS A 4 0.42 6.17 4.47
N VAL A 5 0.65 4.98 3.92
CA VAL A 5 -0.16 4.46 2.81
C VAL A 5 -1.07 3.35 3.32
N PHE A 6 -2.36 3.53 3.10
CA PHE A 6 -3.38 2.53 3.41
C PHE A 6 -3.70 1.75 2.14
N ILE A 7 -3.52 0.44 2.20
CA ILE A 7 -3.71 -0.45 1.05
C ILE A 7 -4.79 -1.44 1.43
N LYS A 8 -5.96 -1.31 0.81
CA LYS A 8 -7.11 -2.16 1.12
C LYS A 8 -7.33 -3.17 0.01
N ARG A 9 -7.45 -4.44 0.42
CA ARG A 9 -7.74 -5.55 -0.49
C ARG A 9 -8.85 -6.41 0.09
N LYS A 10 -9.70 -6.93 -0.79
CA LYS A 10 -10.72 -7.90 -0.43
C LYS A 10 -10.44 -9.20 -1.19
N PHE A 11 -10.29 -10.29 -0.46
CA PHE A 11 -9.91 -11.58 -1.04
C PHE A 11 -11.07 -12.56 -1.12
N GLN A 12 -10.90 -13.56 -1.97
CA GLN A 12 -11.80 -14.69 -2.08
C GLN A 12 -11.63 -15.60 -0.87
N GLU A 13 -12.73 -16.18 -0.37
CA GLU A 13 -12.67 -17.15 0.72
C GLU A 13 -11.85 -18.38 0.35
N GLY A 14 -11.18 -18.94 1.35
CA GLY A 14 -10.39 -20.15 1.18
C GLY A 14 -8.97 -19.91 0.67
N LYS A 15 -8.56 -18.65 0.50
CA LYS A 15 -7.24 -18.30 -0.03
C LYS A 15 -6.31 -17.70 1.03
N GLU A 16 -6.71 -17.73 2.29
CA GLU A 16 -6.02 -17.04 3.38
C GLU A 16 -4.54 -17.41 3.49
N SER A 17 -4.21 -18.68 3.39
CA SER A 17 -2.84 -19.16 3.51
C SER A 17 -1.96 -18.60 2.38
N ASP A 18 -2.44 -18.64 1.15
CA ASP A 18 -1.72 -18.12 -0.01
C ASP A 18 -1.55 -16.60 0.09
N VAL A 19 -2.61 -15.90 0.53
CA VAL A 19 -2.58 -14.45 0.72
C VAL A 19 -1.52 -14.05 1.73
N LEU A 20 -1.51 -14.70 2.90
CA LEU A 20 -0.53 -14.39 3.94
C LEU A 20 0.90 -14.60 3.48
N HIS A 21 1.13 -15.67 2.73
CA HIS A 21 2.45 -15.95 2.17
C HIS A 21 2.90 -14.85 1.20
N LEU A 22 2.00 -14.43 0.30
CA LEU A 22 2.30 -13.37 -0.66
C LEU A 22 2.51 -12.01 0.01
N LEU A 23 1.70 -11.70 1.02
CA LEU A 23 1.86 -10.44 1.76
C LEU A 23 3.19 -10.39 2.51
N LYS A 24 3.66 -11.51 3.05
CA LYS A 24 4.98 -11.61 3.69
C LYS A 24 6.11 -11.39 2.68
N GLN A 25 5.98 -11.98 1.50
CA GLN A 25 6.95 -11.77 0.41
C GLN A 25 6.98 -10.29 -0.01
N MET A 26 5.80 -9.67 -0.14
CA MET A 26 5.68 -8.27 -0.51
C MET A 26 6.42 -7.37 0.49
N ARG A 27 6.19 -7.60 1.78
CA ARG A 27 6.85 -6.83 2.84
C ARG A 27 8.37 -7.03 2.82
N ALA A 28 8.82 -8.27 2.65
CA ALA A 28 10.25 -8.57 2.60
C ALA A 28 10.94 -7.80 1.46
N LYS A 29 10.28 -7.70 0.31
CA LYS A 29 10.82 -6.93 -0.83
C LYS A 29 10.77 -5.44 -0.56
N ALA A 30 9.69 -4.93 0.03
CA ALA A 30 9.57 -3.51 0.37
C ALA A 30 10.68 -3.04 1.31
N MET A 31 11.07 -3.89 2.25
CA MET A 31 12.12 -3.58 3.23
C MET A 31 13.47 -3.29 2.59
N ASP A 32 13.71 -3.75 1.37
CA ASP A 32 14.94 -3.51 0.64
C ASP A 32 14.95 -2.19 -0.12
N TYR A 33 13.81 -1.48 -0.15
CA TYR A 33 13.69 -0.23 -0.90
C TYR A 33 14.00 0.99 -0.02
N ASP A 34 14.68 1.96 -0.62
CA ASP A 34 14.99 3.22 0.04
C ASP A 34 13.71 3.90 0.52
N GLY A 35 13.77 4.40 1.74
CA GLY A 35 12.66 5.15 2.32
C GLY A 35 11.58 4.31 2.99
N TYR A 36 11.67 2.98 2.94
CA TYR A 36 10.74 2.14 3.70
C TYR A 36 11.01 2.30 5.19
N ILE A 37 9.95 2.55 5.97
CA ILE A 37 10.07 2.70 7.42
C ILE A 37 9.50 1.50 8.16
N SER A 38 8.23 1.18 7.92
CA SER A 38 7.55 0.08 8.62
C SER A 38 6.25 -0.28 7.92
N GLY A 39 5.67 -1.41 8.31
CA GLY A 39 4.38 -1.84 7.80
C GLY A 39 3.63 -2.69 8.78
N GLU A 40 2.30 -2.70 8.64
CA GLU A 40 1.39 -3.51 9.44
C GLU A 40 0.38 -4.16 8.51
N THR A 41 -0.06 -5.37 8.86
CA THR A 41 -1.16 -6.05 8.17
C THR A 41 -2.29 -6.24 9.16
N LEU A 42 -3.46 -5.70 8.83
CA LEU A 42 -4.65 -5.74 9.68
C LEU A 42 -5.77 -6.49 8.98
N ILE A 43 -6.54 -7.24 9.74
CA ILE A 43 -7.70 -7.99 9.24
C ILE A 43 -8.96 -7.37 9.82
N SER A 44 -9.97 -7.13 8.98
CA SER A 44 -11.25 -6.62 9.45
C SER A 44 -11.92 -7.63 10.37
N THR A 45 -12.42 -7.16 11.52
CA THR A 45 -13.14 -8.03 12.46
C THR A 45 -14.57 -8.32 12.02
N THR A 46 -15.11 -7.51 11.12
CA THR A 46 -16.47 -7.69 10.60
C THR A 46 -16.50 -8.43 9.27
N ASN A 47 -15.40 -8.39 8.52
CA ASN A 47 -15.27 -9.14 7.27
C ASN A 47 -13.82 -9.64 7.15
N PRO A 48 -13.54 -10.89 7.57
CA PRO A 48 -12.17 -11.42 7.58
C PRO A 48 -11.49 -11.50 6.21
N MET A 49 -12.25 -11.34 5.12
CA MET A 49 -11.66 -11.31 3.78
C MET A 49 -11.15 -9.92 3.40
N GLU A 50 -11.43 -8.91 4.20
CA GLU A 50 -10.86 -7.57 4.01
C GLU A 50 -9.57 -7.42 4.80
N VAL A 51 -8.51 -7.08 4.06
CA VAL A 51 -7.17 -6.92 4.62
C VAL A 51 -6.70 -5.50 4.35
N MET A 52 -6.19 -4.85 5.39
CA MET A 52 -5.60 -3.52 5.31
C MET A 52 -4.12 -3.64 5.60
N VAL A 53 -3.30 -3.19 4.66
CA VAL A 53 -1.87 -3.00 4.92
C VAL A 53 -1.63 -1.51 5.11
N ILE A 54 -0.92 -1.16 6.17
CA ILE A 54 -0.48 0.22 6.39
C ILE A 54 1.03 0.21 6.24
N SER A 55 1.56 0.98 5.29
CA SER A 55 3.00 1.09 5.09
C SER A 55 3.44 2.53 5.24
N ASN A 56 4.58 2.72 5.90
CA ASN A 56 5.13 4.04 6.18
C ASN A 56 6.41 4.24 5.38
N TRP A 57 6.52 5.39 4.71
CA TRP A 57 7.63 5.74 3.83
C TRP A 57 8.15 7.13 4.15
N GLU A 58 9.43 7.35 3.93
CA GLU A 58 10.06 8.66 4.20
C GLU A 58 9.43 9.80 3.41
N ASN A 59 8.97 9.51 2.19
CA ASN A 59 8.28 10.49 1.35
C ASN A 59 7.47 9.79 0.27
N LEU A 60 6.67 10.55 -0.43
CA LEU A 60 5.77 10.04 -1.47
C LEU A 60 6.53 9.47 -2.68
N ASP A 61 7.67 10.05 -3.03
CA ASP A 61 8.46 9.58 -4.16
C ASP A 61 9.02 8.17 -3.90
N CYS A 62 9.48 7.90 -2.69
CA CYS A 62 9.94 6.55 -2.30
C CYS A 62 8.80 5.53 -2.40
N TRP A 63 7.62 5.89 -1.94
CA TRP A 63 6.43 5.05 -2.09
C TRP A 63 6.11 4.78 -3.56
N ALA A 64 6.09 5.84 -4.38
CA ALA A 64 5.78 5.72 -5.80
C ALA A 64 6.77 4.82 -6.53
N GLU A 65 8.05 4.93 -6.20
CA GLU A 65 9.10 4.10 -6.78
C GLU A 65 8.87 2.61 -6.45
N TRP A 66 8.58 2.30 -5.21
CA TRP A 66 8.22 0.93 -4.80
C TRP A 66 6.95 0.46 -5.49
N LYS A 67 5.89 1.27 -5.45
CA LYS A 67 4.59 0.92 -6.03
C LYS A 67 4.72 0.56 -7.51
N ASN A 68 5.59 1.25 -8.24
CA ASN A 68 5.76 1.06 -9.67
C ASN A 68 6.90 0.09 -10.03
N SER A 69 7.51 -0.55 -9.03
CA SER A 69 8.63 -1.45 -9.28
C SER A 69 8.18 -2.79 -9.86
N GLN A 70 9.09 -3.42 -10.61
CA GLN A 70 8.85 -4.76 -11.16
C GLN A 70 8.79 -5.81 -10.05
N SER A 71 9.61 -5.67 -9.01
CA SER A 71 9.60 -6.57 -7.86
C SER A 71 8.23 -6.64 -7.21
N ARG A 72 7.59 -5.47 -7.05
CA ARG A 72 6.25 -5.41 -6.50
C ARG A 72 5.21 -5.96 -7.46
N ALA A 73 5.31 -5.59 -8.72
CA ALA A 73 4.35 -6.03 -9.76
C ALA A 73 4.26 -7.55 -9.86
N ASN A 74 5.39 -8.24 -9.72
CA ASN A 74 5.43 -9.69 -9.79
C ASN A 74 4.61 -10.36 -8.69
N ILE A 75 4.64 -9.79 -7.48
CA ILE A 75 3.88 -10.32 -6.35
C ILE A 75 2.43 -9.82 -6.39
N ASP A 76 2.24 -8.55 -6.72
CA ASP A 76 0.92 -7.94 -6.78
C ASP A 76 -0.01 -8.62 -7.78
N SER A 77 0.53 -9.02 -8.93
CA SER A 77 -0.26 -9.75 -9.94
C SER A 77 -0.83 -11.07 -9.37
N LYS A 78 -0.08 -11.73 -8.49
CA LYS A 78 -0.54 -12.97 -7.85
C LYS A 78 -1.62 -12.67 -6.81
N LEU A 79 -1.46 -11.57 -6.05
CA LEU A 79 -2.46 -11.15 -5.07
C LEU A 79 -3.76 -10.76 -5.76
N GLU A 80 -3.69 -10.02 -6.86
CA GLU A 80 -4.88 -9.58 -7.59
C GLU A 80 -5.74 -10.73 -8.10
N ARG A 81 -5.12 -11.85 -8.48
CA ARG A 81 -5.87 -13.05 -8.89
C ARG A 81 -6.70 -13.65 -7.77
N LEU A 82 -6.34 -13.36 -6.53
CA LEU A 82 -7.04 -13.86 -5.35
C LEU A 82 -8.05 -12.85 -4.78
N GLN A 83 -8.15 -11.67 -5.41
CA GLN A 83 -9.03 -10.59 -4.97
C GLN A 83 -10.37 -10.61 -5.68
N ASP A 84 -11.40 -10.09 -4.99
CA ASP A 84 -12.76 -9.93 -5.53
C ASP A 84 -12.93 -8.58 -6.23
N LYS A 85 -12.04 -7.62 -5.96
CA LYS A 85 -12.08 -6.28 -6.54
C LYS A 85 -10.69 -5.68 -6.60
N PRO A 86 -10.50 -4.60 -7.37
CA PRO A 86 -9.20 -3.93 -7.45
C PRO A 86 -8.71 -3.42 -6.10
N THR A 87 -7.39 -3.38 -5.94
CA THR A 87 -6.76 -2.84 -4.75
C THR A 87 -7.02 -1.33 -4.64
N GLU A 88 -7.32 -0.86 -3.42
CA GLU A 88 -7.49 0.56 -3.14
C GLU A 88 -6.25 1.09 -2.41
N TYR A 89 -5.71 2.20 -2.88
CA TYR A 89 -4.53 2.84 -2.31
C TYR A 89 -4.88 4.25 -1.85
N GLU A 90 -4.55 4.56 -0.59
CA GLU A 90 -4.77 5.90 -0.05
C GLU A 90 -3.54 6.38 0.72
N PRO A 91 -2.72 7.25 0.13
CA PRO A 91 -1.60 7.85 0.84
C PRO A 91 -2.05 9.07 1.65
N PHE A 92 -1.58 9.14 2.88
CA PHE A 92 -1.87 10.24 3.80
C PHE A 92 -0.56 10.80 4.36
N VAL A 93 -0.57 12.08 4.70
CA VAL A 93 0.52 12.71 5.44
C VAL A 93 -0.01 13.26 6.76
N TYR A 94 0.89 13.54 7.69
CA TYR A 94 0.49 14.10 8.98
C TYR A 94 -0.04 15.53 8.81
N SER A 95 -0.97 15.94 9.69
CA SER A 95 -1.63 17.24 9.60
C SER A 95 -0.67 18.44 9.62
N LYS A 96 0.51 18.29 10.21
CA LYS A 96 1.54 19.35 10.19
C LYS A 96 2.01 19.70 8.77
N TYR A 97 1.76 18.83 7.78
CA TYR A 97 2.13 19.07 6.39
C TYR A 97 0.98 19.61 5.53
N TRP A 98 -0.15 19.94 6.13
CA TRP A 98 -1.34 20.34 5.40
C TRP A 98 -1.10 21.45 4.39
N LEU A 99 -0.47 22.54 4.83
CA LEU A 99 -0.19 23.68 3.95
C LEU A 99 0.78 23.30 2.83
N SER A 100 1.81 22.50 3.16
CA SER A 100 2.78 22.04 2.17
C SER A 100 2.13 21.22 1.05
N ILE A 101 1.19 20.34 1.40
CA ILE A 101 0.46 19.52 0.42
C ILE A 101 -0.34 20.40 -0.53
N LYS A 102 -1.01 21.43 -0.02
CA LYS A 102 -1.78 22.36 -0.86
C LYS A 102 -0.87 23.14 -1.80
N GLU A 103 0.30 23.58 -1.32
CA GLU A 103 1.27 24.32 -2.11
C GLU A 103 1.94 23.49 -3.21
N GLU A 104 2.04 22.17 -3.00
CA GLU A 104 2.68 21.24 -3.94
C GLU A 104 1.74 20.76 -5.05
N GLY A 105 0.55 21.34 -5.18
CA GLY A 105 -0.39 20.99 -6.25
C GLY A 105 -1.16 19.68 -5.97
N TRP A 106 -1.77 19.60 -4.81
CA TRP A 106 -2.54 18.42 -4.38
C TRP A 106 -3.61 17.97 -5.38
N GLU A 107 -4.12 18.88 -6.20
CA GLU A 107 -5.14 18.55 -7.21
C GLU A 107 -4.64 17.56 -8.25
N LYS A 108 -3.36 17.58 -8.56
CA LYS A 108 -2.76 16.61 -9.47
C LYS A 108 -2.70 15.22 -8.86
N ARG A 109 -2.51 15.18 -7.53
CA ARG A 109 -2.36 13.90 -6.80
C ARG A 109 -3.67 13.16 -6.65
N LYS A 110 -4.80 13.86 -6.58
CA LYS A 110 -6.10 13.18 -6.48
C LYS A 110 -6.49 12.42 -7.74
N GLU A 111 -5.75 12.62 -8.84
CA GLU A 111 -5.92 11.85 -10.07
C GLU A 111 -5.04 10.60 -10.09
N GLY A 112 -4.36 10.30 -8.98
CA GLY A 112 -3.53 9.10 -8.86
C GLY A 112 -2.16 9.20 -9.48
N THR A 113 -1.58 10.39 -9.58
CA THR A 113 -0.27 10.61 -10.20
C THR A 113 0.91 10.54 -9.21
N TRP A 114 0.65 9.99 -8.04
CA TRP A 114 1.68 9.75 -7.02
C TRP A 114 2.40 8.42 -7.23
#